data_708ff377f9ef1dd3c9c278bdcafbb0ff
#
_entry.id   708ff377f9ef1dd3c9c278bdcafbb0ff
#
_cell.length_a   1.000
_cell.length_b   1.000
_cell.length_c   1.000
_cell.angle_alpha   90.00
_cell.angle_beta   90.00
_cell.angle_gamma   90.00
#
_symmetry.space_group_name_H-M   'P 1'
#
loop_
_entity.id
_entity.type
_entity.pdbx_description
1 polymer ?
#
loop_
_entity_poly.entity_id
_entity_poly.type
_entity_poly.pdbx_seq_one_letter_code
_entity_poly.pdbx_strand_id
1 'polypeptide(L)'
;MPEHFSFLAGLTEESLKFTAIMLFVRNLAEFNEPMDAIVYGTLISLGFATLENFEYVFNSASAAESIQIATIRAFTAIPLHACCGVIMGYFFGLYAFSGQRSYLLKSLFLPMFFHAIYNFMTTFSLIITCLILIALIGYAYSLHKRFAYLQSGKIKEEERKNSLG
;
A
#
# COMPACT_ATOMS: atom_id res chain seq x y z
N MET A 1 4.91 1.91 22.65
CA MET A 1 4.83 0.44 22.73
C MET A 1 6.24 -0.10 22.94
N PRO A 2 6.46 -1.19 23.71
CA PRO A 2 7.76 -1.85 23.73
C PRO A 2 8.15 -2.24 22.29
N GLU A 3 9.40 -2.02 21.92
CA GLU A 3 9.94 -2.22 20.56
C GLU A 3 9.62 -3.62 19.96
N HIS A 4 9.52 -4.64 20.84
CA HIS A 4 9.20 -6.03 20.46
C HIS A 4 7.79 -6.22 19.87
N PHE A 5 6.89 -5.25 19.98
CA PHE A 5 5.51 -5.32 19.46
C PHE A 5 5.27 -4.38 18.29
N SER A 6 6.30 -3.77 17.73
CA SER A 6 6.19 -2.86 16.59
C SER A 6 5.51 -3.50 15.37
N PHE A 7 5.63 -4.83 15.21
CA PHE A 7 4.95 -5.57 14.14
C PHE A 7 3.41 -5.53 14.27
N LEU A 8 2.86 -5.37 15.49
CA LEU A 8 1.41 -5.29 15.70
C LEU A 8 0.82 -4.00 15.12
N ALA A 9 1.60 -2.90 15.09
CA ALA A 9 1.18 -1.67 14.47
C ALA A 9 0.86 -1.90 12.98
N GLY A 10 1.77 -2.59 12.26
CA GLY A 10 1.53 -2.94 10.86
C GLY A 10 0.25 -3.77 10.64
N LEU A 11 -0.07 -4.69 11.56
CA LEU A 11 -1.31 -5.49 11.48
C LEU A 11 -2.55 -4.61 11.66
N THR A 12 -2.55 -3.75 12.67
CA THR A 12 -3.72 -2.88 12.97
C THR A 12 -3.93 -1.84 11.89
N GLU A 13 -2.86 -1.20 11.43
CA GLU A 13 -2.93 -0.18 10.39
C GLU A 13 -3.42 -0.73 9.06
N GLU A 14 -2.87 -1.86 8.60
CA GLU A 14 -3.32 -2.44 7.34
C GLU A 14 -4.76 -2.94 7.42
N SER A 15 -5.23 -3.40 8.59
CA SER A 15 -6.65 -3.70 8.83
C SER A 15 -7.54 -2.47 8.68
N LEU A 16 -7.12 -1.33 9.22
CA LEU A 16 -7.88 -0.08 9.11
C LEU A 16 -7.91 0.45 7.69
N LYS A 17 -6.77 0.41 6.96
CA LYS A 17 -6.68 0.78 5.54
C LYS A 17 -7.58 -0.09 4.69
N PHE A 18 -7.54 -1.41 4.89
CA PHE A 18 -8.42 -2.35 4.20
C PHE A 18 -9.91 -2.08 4.49
N THR A 19 -10.24 -1.80 5.75
CA THR A 19 -11.61 -1.43 6.15
C THR A 19 -12.05 -0.14 5.45
N ALA A 20 -11.16 0.86 5.36
CA ALA A 20 -11.45 2.10 4.65
C ALA A 20 -11.73 1.86 3.15
N ILE A 21 -10.94 1.01 2.48
CA ILE A 21 -11.21 0.62 1.09
C ILE A 21 -12.59 -0.04 0.96
N MET A 22 -12.90 -0.99 1.85
CA MET A 22 -14.16 -1.74 1.80
C MET A 22 -15.39 -0.86 2.04
N LEU A 23 -15.31 0.09 2.97
CA LEU A 23 -16.45 0.94 3.35
C LEU A 23 -16.64 2.13 2.41
N PHE A 24 -15.55 2.76 1.99
CA PHE A 24 -15.61 4.04 1.28
C PHE A 24 -15.33 3.92 -0.22
N VAL A 25 -14.37 3.10 -0.64
CA VAL A 25 -13.96 3.04 -2.05
C VAL A 25 -14.84 2.11 -2.87
N ARG A 26 -15.16 0.95 -2.34
CA ARG A 26 -15.89 -0.10 -3.07
C ARG A 26 -17.18 0.38 -3.73
N ASN A 27 -17.87 1.36 -3.13
CA ASN A 27 -19.18 1.84 -3.54
C ASN A 27 -19.12 3.16 -4.31
N LEU A 28 -17.92 3.69 -4.61
CA LEU A 28 -17.78 4.90 -5.43
C LEU A 28 -18.13 4.63 -6.88
N ALA A 29 -18.85 5.56 -7.51
CA ALA A 29 -19.14 5.48 -8.94
C ALA A 29 -17.87 5.56 -9.81
N GLU A 30 -16.85 6.26 -9.31
CA GLU A 30 -15.54 6.44 -9.92
C GLU A 30 -14.65 5.19 -9.80
N PHE A 31 -15.04 4.21 -8.96
CA PHE A 31 -14.36 2.93 -8.85
C PHE A 31 -14.84 1.96 -9.95
N ASN A 32 -14.43 2.20 -11.18
CA ASN A 32 -14.94 1.48 -12.36
C ASN A 32 -13.85 0.72 -13.14
N GLU A 33 -12.57 0.94 -12.82
CA GLU A 33 -11.42 0.26 -13.44
C GLU A 33 -10.51 -0.41 -12.39
N PRO A 34 -9.84 -1.53 -12.74
CA PRO A 34 -8.92 -2.19 -11.80
C PRO A 34 -7.78 -1.30 -11.29
N MET A 35 -7.32 -0.34 -12.10
CA MET A 35 -6.27 0.60 -11.72
C MET A 35 -6.72 1.55 -10.61
N ASP A 36 -7.99 1.91 -10.54
CA ASP A 36 -8.54 2.76 -9.48
C ASP A 36 -8.30 2.16 -8.10
N ALA A 37 -8.35 0.83 -7.99
CA ALA A 37 -8.05 0.14 -6.75
C ALA A 37 -6.61 0.41 -6.26
N ILE A 38 -5.63 0.46 -7.17
CA ILE A 38 -4.25 0.82 -6.82
C ILE A 38 -4.17 2.28 -6.40
N VAL A 39 -4.83 3.18 -7.14
CA VAL A 39 -4.82 4.62 -6.84
C VAL A 39 -5.42 4.88 -5.46
N TYR A 40 -6.65 4.41 -5.20
CA TYR A 40 -7.31 4.59 -3.92
C TYR A 40 -6.57 3.89 -2.77
N GLY A 41 -6.10 2.66 -2.97
CA GLY A 41 -5.32 1.93 -1.99
C GLY A 41 -4.04 2.68 -1.59
N THR A 42 -3.33 3.23 -2.57
CA THR A 42 -2.13 4.02 -2.34
C THR A 42 -2.43 5.34 -1.63
N LEU A 43 -3.50 6.06 -2.03
CA LEU A 43 -3.91 7.31 -1.39
C LEU A 43 -4.30 7.10 0.07
N ILE A 44 -5.09 6.08 0.38
CA ILE A 44 -5.46 5.72 1.76
C ILE A 44 -4.19 5.40 2.56
N SER A 45 -3.30 4.59 2.01
CA SER A 45 -2.07 4.18 2.70
C SER A 45 -1.13 5.37 2.97
N LEU A 46 -0.99 6.29 2.02
CA LEU A 46 -0.21 7.53 2.20
C LEU A 46 -0.89 8.50 3.19
N GLY A 47 -2.22 8.53 3.26
CA GLY A 47 -2.95 9.26 4.29
C GLY A 47 -2.60 8.75 5.70
N PHE A 48 -2.57 7.44 5.90
CA PHE A 48 -2.10 6.83 7.14
C PHE A 48 -0.64 7.17 7.44
N ALA A 49 0.26 7.07 6.45
CA ALA A 49 1.66 7.46 6.61
C ALA A 49 1.81 8.92 7.05
N THR A 50 0.95 9.81 6.55
CA THR A 50 0.95 11.22 6.93
C THR A 50 0.56 11.40 8.39
N LEU A 51 -0.53 10.76 8.84
CA LEU A 51 -0.98 10.82 10.24
C LEU A 51 0.09 10.25 11.18
N GLU A 52 0.66 9.12 10.84
CA GLU A 52 1.72 8.49 11.62
C GLU A 52 2.98 9.37 11.68
N ASN A 53 3.37 10.00 10.57
CA ASN A 53 4.49 10.94 10.55
C ASN A 53 4.26 12.13 11.47
N PHE A 54 3.05 12.69 11.50
CA PHE A 54 2.69 13.74 12.46
C PHE A 54 2.87 13.24 13.89
N GLU A 55 2.39 12.05 14.22
CA GLU A 55 2.52 11.49 15.56
C GLU A 55 4.00 11.36 15.98
N TYR A 56 4.86 10.82 15.12
CA TYR A 56 6.29 10.68 15.41
C TYR A 56 6.99 12.02 15.57
N VAL A 57 6.71 12.99 14.71
CA VAL A 57 7.34 14.31 14.73
C VAL A 57 6.91 15.12 15.95
N PHE A 58 5.62 15.11 16.29
CA PHE A 58 5.11 15.88 17.46
C PHE A 58 5.47 15.25 18.80
N ASN A 59 5.74 13.95 18.87
CA ASN A 59 6.16 13.27 20.09
C ASN A 59 7.68 13.23 20.28
N SER A 60 8.48 13.86 19.40
CA SER A 60 9.93 13.93 19.52
C SER A 60 10.36 14.94 20.61
N ALA A 61 11.49 14.68 21.22
CA ALA A 61 12.00 15.46 22.36
C ALA A 61 12.59 16.83 21.96
N SER A 62 12.93 17.03 20.68
CA SER A 62 13.53 18.26 20.18
C SER A 62 13.28 18.48 18.69
N ALA A 63 13.41 19.75 18.23
CA ALA A 63 13.29 20.07 16.81
C ALA A 63 14.33 19.36 15.92
N ALA A 64 15.53 19.14 16.43
CA ALA A 64 16.57 18.40 15.70
C ALA A 64 16.18 16.93 15.51
N GLU A 65 15.64 16.30 16.55
CA GLU A 65 15.13 14.93 16.50
C GLU A 65 13.92 14.82 15.56
N SER A 66 12.99 15.79 15.60
CA SER A 66 11.85 15.88 14.68
C SER A 66 12.30 15.85 13.22
N ILE A 67 13.29 16.65 12.85
CA ILE A 67 13.83 16.73 11.49
C ILE A 67 14.49 15.40 11.09
N GLN A 68 15.26 14.81 12.00
CA GLN A 68 15.91 13.52 11.76
C GLN A 68 14.88 12.41 11.51
N ILE A 69 13.88 12.29 12.39
CA ILE A 69 12.81 11.31 12.26
C ILE A 69 12.03 11.51 10.95
N ALA A 70 11.62 12.75 10.66
CA ALA A 70 10.90 13.08 9.44
C ALA A 70 11.72 12.70 8.19
N THR A 71 13.03 12.99 8.19
CA THR A 71 13.92 12.66 7.08
C THR A 71 14.04 11.15 6.87
N ILE A 72 14.31 10.39 7.93
CA ILE A 72 14.43 8.93 7.84
C ILE A 72 13.11 8.33 7.33
N ARG A 73 11.98 8.73 7.90
CA ARG A 73 10.67 8.23 7.54
C ARG A 73 10.25 8.58 6.11
N ALA A 74 10.68 9.73 5.58
CA ALA A 74 10.44 10.11 4.19
C ALA A 74 11.04 9.12 3.19
N PHE A 75 12.19 8.51 3.51
CA PHE A 75 12.87 7.55 2.64
C PHE A 75 12.62 6.09 3.01
N THR A 76 11.96 5.80 4.10
CA THR A 76 11.72 4.43 4.58
C THR A 76 10.24 4.12 4.80
N ALA A 77 9.58 4.74 5.77
CA ALA A 77 8.20 4.45 6.12
C ALA A 77 7.21 4.88 5.02
N ILE A 78 7.36 6.09 4.45
CA ILE A 78 6.45 6.56 3.38
C ILE A 78 6.49 5.62 2.15
N PRO A 79 7.67 5.24 1.59
CA PRO A 79 7.72 4.24 0.53
C PRO A 79 7.14 2.87 0.92
N LEU A 80 7.33 2.42 2.17
CA LEU A 80 6.68 1.21 2.64
C LEU A 80 5.16 1.28 2.53
N HIS A 81 4.57 2.36 3.09
CA HIS A 81 3.11 2.55 3.04
C HIS A 81 2.61 2.63 1.59
N ALA A 82 3.32 3.33 0.71
CA ALA A 82 2.97 3.36 -0.72
C ALA A 82 2.96 1.95 -1.33
N CYS A 83 3.98 1.13 -1.07
CA CYS A 83 4.04 -0.25 -1.55
C CYS A 83 2.91 -1.11 -0.99
N CYS A 84 2.61 -1.00 0.31
CA CYS A 84 1.49 -1.71 0.94
C CYS A 84 0.16 -1.30 0.30
N GLY A 85 -0.03 0.01 0.02
CA GLY A 85 -1.21 0.52 -0.69
C GLY A 85 -1.35 -0.04 -2.11
N VAL A 86 -0.26 -0.10 -2.88
CA VAL A 86 -0.24 -0.71 -4.21
C VAL A 86 -0.60 -2.20 -4.15
N ILE A 87 0.00 -2.96 -3.22
CA ILE A 87 -0.26 -4.39 -3.06
C ILE A 87 -1.72 -4.63 -2.65
N MET A 88 -2.20 -3.89 -1.66
CA MET A 88 -3.60 -3.94 -1.21
C MET A 88 -4.55 -3.64 -2.36
N GLY A 89 -4.34 -2.52 -3.06
CA GLY A 89 -5.16 -2.09 -4.18
C GLY A 89 -5.13 -3.08 -5.34
N TYR A 90 -3.97 -3.62 -5.71
CA TYR A 90 -3.85 -4.61 -6.78
C TYR A 90 -4.74 -5.84 -6.52
N PHE A 91 -4.61 -6.46 -5.35
CA PHE A 91 -5.41 -7.64 -5.03
C PHE A 91 -6.87 -7.32 -4.76
N PHE A 92 -7.16 -6.13 -4.21
CA PHE A 92 -8.54 -5.66 -4.06
C PHE A 92 -9.21 -5.44 -5.43
N GLY A 93 -8.51 -4.83 -6.39
CA GLY A 93 -9.01 -4.68 -7.75
C GLY A 93 -9.28 -6.03 -8.42
N LEU A 94 -8.35 -7.00 -8.31
CA LEU A 94 -8.60 -8.36 -8.80
C LEU A 94 -9.85 -8.97 -8.16
N TYR A 95 -10.07 -8.78 -6.85
CA TYR A 95 -11.29 -9.25 -6.19
C TYR A 95 -12.54 -8.55 -6.72
N ALA A 96 -12.52 -7.23 -6.79
CA ALA A 96 -13.69 -6.43 -7.16
C ALA A 96 -14.20 -6.75 -8.58
N PHE A 97 -13.28 -7.03 -9.51
CA PHE A 97 -13.62 -7.28 -10.92
C PHE A 97 -13.68 -8.77 -11.32
N SER A 98 -13.23 -9.71 -10.46
CA SER A 98 -13.32 -11.14 -10.72
C SER A 98 -14.24 -11.90 -9.77
N GLY A 99 -14.56 -11.33 -8.60
CA GLY A 99 -15.35 -11.98 -7.55
C GLY A 99 -14.60 -13.07 -6.76
N GLN A 100 -13.33 -13.35 -7.07
CA GLN A 100 -12.57 -14.42 -6.40
C GLN A 100 -12.14 -14.03 -4.99
N ARG A 101 -12.70 -14.66 -3.97
CA ARG A 101 -12.44 -14.38 -2.54
C ARG A 101 -10.97 -14.52 -2.13
N SER A 102 -10.19 -15.37 -2.82
CA SER A 102 -8.76 -15.52 -2.55
C SER A 102 -7.97 -14.22 -2.73
N TYR A 103 -8.39 -13.37 -3.67
CA TYR A 103 -7.77 -12.05 -3.85
C TYR A 103 -8.11 -11.08 -2.71
N LEU A 104 -9.32 -11.15 -2.15
CA LEU A 104 -9.68 -10.36 -0.98
C LEU A 104 -8.78 -10.67 0.22
N LEU A 105 -8.52 -11.96 0.47
CA LEU A 105 -7.59 -12.37 1.53
C LEU A 105 -6.16 -11.89 1.26
N LYS A 106 -5.69 -11.99 0.02
CA LYS A 106 -4.37 -11.47 -0.36
C LYS A 106 -4.27 -9.96 -0.21
N SER A 107 -5.34 -9.22 -0.51
CA SER A 107 -5.41 -7.76 -0.35
C SER A 107 -5.23 -7.34 1.11
N LEU A 108 -5.68 -8.13 2.07
CA LEU A 108 -5.51 -7.86 3.49
C LEU A 108 -4.17 -8.39 4.03
N PHE A 109 -3.91 -9.69 3.84
CA PHE A 109 -2.82 -10.36 4.55
C PHE A 109 -1.42 -10.08 3.99
N LEU A 110 -1.27 -9.81 2.68
CA LEU A 110 0.05 -9.52 2.12
C LEU A 110 0.61 -8.17 2.60
N PRO A 111 -0.14 -7.04 2.54
CA PRO A 111 0.35 -5.79 3.11
C PRO A 111 0.64 -5.90 4.61
N MET A 112 -0.23 -6.56 5.39
CA MET A 112 0.00 -6.82 6.81
C MET A 112 1.33 -7.54 7.06
N PHE A 113 1.59 -8.59 6.31
CA PHE A 113 2.80 -9.38 6.41
C PHE A 113 4.06 -8.56 6.10
N PHE A 114 4.05 -7.83 5.00
CA PHE A 114 5.19 -7.01 4.60
C PHE A 114 5.43 -5.85 5.57
N HIS A 115 4.38 -5.18 6.01
CA HIS A 115 4.48 -4.11 6.99
C HIS A 115 4.99 -4.63 8.34
N ALA A 116 4.45 -5.74 8.83
CA ALA A 116 4.89 -6.35 10.07
C ALA A 116 6.36 -6.79 10.03
N ILE A 117 6.81 -7.41 8.93
CA ILE A 117 8.23 -7.77 8.74
C ILE A 117 9.11 -6.53 8.71
N TYR A 118 8.70 -5.49 7.97
CA TYR A 118 9.47 -4.24 7.93
C TYR A 118 9.64 -3.67 9.34
N ASN A 119 8.55 -3.48 10.10
CA ASN A 119 8.60 -2.95 11.45
C ASN A 119 9.45 -3.82 12.39
N PHE A 120 9.36 -5.15 12.25
CA PHE A 120 10.18 -6.07 13.03
C PHE A 120 11.67 -5.91 12.69
N MET A 121 12.03 -5.82 11.41
CA MET A 121 13.41 -5.72 10.97
C MET A 121 14.06 -4.37 11.28
N THR A 122 13.29 -3.28 11.41
CA THR A 122 13.83 -1.98 11.83
C THR A 122 14.49 -2.04 13.22
N THR A 123 14.07 -2.97 14.09
CA THR A 123 14.65 -3.15 15.43
C THR A 123 15.97 -3.89 15.40
N PHE A 124 16.30 -4.61 14.32
CA PHE A 124 17.51 -5.44 14.24
C PHE A 124 18.58 -4.87 13.33
N SER A 125 18.21 -4.39 12.15
CA SER A 125 19.19 -3.96 11.15
C SER A 125 18.60 -3.03 10.10
N LEU A 126 19.08 -1.80 10.06
CA LEU A 126 18.71 -0.84 9.03
C LEU A 126 19.05 -1.34 7.61
N ILE A 127 20.17 -2.05 7.45
CA ILE A 127 20.59 -2.58 6.15
C ILE A 127 19.58 -3.61 5.65
N ILE A 128 19.17 -4.56 6.50
CA ILE A 128 18.17 -5.58 6.14
C ILE A 128 16.83 -4.91 5.81
N THR A 129 16.43 -3.92 6.61
CA THR A 129 15.20 -3.14 6.37
C THR A 129 15.23 -2.45 5.01
N CYS A 130 16.34 -1.81 4.65
CA CYS A 130 16.48 -1.17 3.33
C CYS A 130 16.42 -2.20 2.18
N LEU A 131 17.05 -3.37 2.32
CA LEU A 131 16.99 -4.43 1.32
C LEU A 131 15.57 -4.96 1.13
N ILE A 132 14.83 -5.16 2.21
CA ILE A 132 13.41 -5.56 2.18
C ILE A 132 12.59 -4.48 1.45
N LEU A 133 12.81 -3.21 1.78
CA LEU A 133 12.09 -2.11 1.16
C LEU A 133 12.37 -2.03 -0.35
N ILE A 134 13.61 -2.18 -0.79
CA ILE A 134 13.97 -2.20 -2.21
C ILE A 134 13.27 -3.36 -2.93
N ALA A 135 13.27 -4.55 -2.35
CA ALA A 135 12.57 -5.70 -2.92
C ALA A 135 11.06 -5.45 -3.01
N LEU A 136 10.48 -4.82 -1.98
CA LEU A 136 9.06 -4.49 -1.93
C LEU A 136 8.66 -3.44 -2.98
N ILE A 137 9.50 -2.41 -3.19
CA ILE A 137 9.32 -1.42 -4.25
C ILE A 137 9.32 -2.11 -5.63
N GLY A 138 10.26 -3.01 -5.87
CA GLY A 138 10.31 -3.79 -7.11
C GLY A 138 9.06 -4.65 -7.31
N TYR A 139 8.57 -5.28 -6.24
CA TYR A 139 7.33 -6.06 -6.28
C TYR A 139 6.11 -5.19 -6.57
N ALA A 140 5.91 -4.10 -5.82
CA ALA A 140 4.80 -3.16 -6.03
C ALA A 140 4.81 -2.59 -7.46
N TYR A 141 5.97 -2.19 -7.97
CA TYR A 141 6.14 -1.74 -9.34
C TYR A 141 5.74 -2.80 -10.38
N SER A 142 6.08 -4.07 -10.14
CA SER A 142 5.69 -5.17 -11.03
C SER A 142 4.18 -5.37 -11.08
N LEU A 143 3.49 -5.24 -9.92
CA LEU A 143 2.03 -5.33 -9.83
C LEU A 143 1.35 -4.17 -10.55
N HIS A 144 1.84 -2.95 -10.35
CA HIS A 144 1.34 -1.76 -11.06
C HIS A 144 1.46 -1.91 -12.57
N LYS A 145 2.64 -2.31 -13.08
CA LYS A 145 2.85 -2.56 -14.51
C LYS A 145 1.90 -3.62 -15.07
N ARG A 146 1.64 -4.68 -14.29
CA ARG A 146 0.73 -5.75 -14.72
C ARG A 146 -0.69 -5.23 -14.92
N PHE A 147 -1.20 -4.37 -14.02
CA PHE A 147 -2.52 -3.76 -14.21
C PHE A 147 -2.55 -2.77 -15.37
N ALA A 148 -1.54 -1.92 -15.52
CA ALA A 148 -1.44 -0.99 -16.64
C ALA A 148 -1.45 -1.73 -17.99
N TYR A 149 -0.76 -2.86 -18.08
CA TYR A 149 -0.77 -3.71 -19.29
C TYR A 149 -2.15 -4.31 -19.56
N LEU A 150 -2.83 -4.84 -18.54
CA LEU A 150 -4.17 -5.43 -18.68
C LEU A 150 -5.20 -4.38 -19.11
N GLN A 151 -5.11 -3.17 -18.56
CA GLN A 151 -6.00 -2.05 -18.90
C GLN A 151 -5.77 -1.59 -20.34
N SER A 152 -4.53 -1.42 -20.77
CA SER A 152 -4.22 -1.02 -22.16
C SER A 152 -4.68 -2.06 -23.20
N GLY A 153 -4.65 -3.33 -22.85
CA GLY A 153 -5.17 -4.40 -23.69
C GLY A 153 -6.68 -4.33 -23.89
N LYS A 154 -7.44 -4.05 -22.81
CA LYS A 154 -8.90 -3.86 -22.87
C LYS A 154 -9.30 -2.67 -23.73
N ILE A 155 -8.65 -1.52 -23.54
CA ILE A 155 -8.91 -0.31 -24.31
C ILE A 155 -8.74 -0.57 -25.81
N LYS A 156 -7.63 -1.19 -26.23
CA LYS A 156 -7.37 -1.55 -27.63
C LYS A 156 -8.42 -2.50 -28.20
N GLU A 157 -8.93 -3.44 -27.41
CA GLU A 157 -9.97 -4.38 -27.86
C GLU A 157 -11.32 -3.66 -28.04
N GLU A 158 -11.68 -2.73 -27.16
CA GLU A 158 -12.90 -1.91 -27.29
C GLU A 158 -12.84 -0.97 -28.50
N GLU A 159 -11.71 -0.29 -28.71
CA GLU A 159 -11.50 0.55 -29.90
C GLU A 159 -11.66 -0.26 -31.19
N ARG A 160 -11.09 -1.46 -31.23
CA ARG A 160 -11.23 -2.36 -32.38
C ARG A 160 -12.68 -2.78 -32.64
N LYS A 161 -13.44 -3.09 -31.59
CA LYS A 161 -14.86 -3.44 -31.74
C LYS A 161 -15.68 -2.28 -32.27
N ASN A 162 -15.43 -1.07 -31.77
CA ASN A 162 -16.12 0.15 -32.20
C ASN A 162 -15.77 0.58 -33.65
N SER A 163 -14.59 0.16 -34.16
CA SER A 163 -14.17 0.46 -35.53
C SER A 163 -14.73 -0.53 -36.57
N LEU A 164 -15.29 -1.65 -36.14
CA LEU A 164 -15.84 -2.71 -36.99
C LEU A 164 -17.37 -2.73 -37.04
N GLY A 165 -18.06 -1.90 -36.28
CA GLY A 165 -19.50 -1.75 -36.20
C GLY A 165 -19.94 -0.42 -36.79
#